data_e64ae1186f77e181e23722ff2738c573
#
_entry.id   e64ae1186f77e181e23722ff2738c573
#
_cell.length_a   1.000
_cell.length_b   1.000
_cell.length_c   1.000
_cell.angle_alpha   90.00
_cell.angle_beta   90.00
_cell.angle_gamma   90.00
#
_symmetry.space_group_name_H-M   'P 1'
#
loop_
_entity.id
_entity.type
_entity.pdbx_description
1 polymer ?
#
loop_
_entity_poly.entity_id
_entity_poly.type
_entity_poly.pdbx_seq_one_letter_code
_entity_poly.pdbx_strand_id
1 'polypeptide(L)' 'MYDYLKGTVTRITPEYIALEANGVGWQLYTPNPFAFRINNLEQQIYVHMHVREDAQLLFGFTSLDQRELFRKLILVSGIG' A
#
# COMPACT_ATOMS: atom_id res chain seq x y z
N MET A 1 -2.58 -8.61 11.30
CA MET A 1 -2.32 -8.09 9.95
C MET A 1 -3.33 -7.01 9.60
N TYR A 2 -2.90 -6.01 8.87
CA TYR A 2 -3.77 -4.90 8.48
C TYR A 2 -4.53 -5.26 7.21
N ASP A 3 -5.82 -4.94 7.17
CA ASP A 3 -6.63 -5.14 5.97
C ASP A 3 -6.60 -3.88 5.10
N TYR A 4 -6.81 -2.74 5.72
CA TYR A 4 -6.76 -1.45 5.03
C TYR A 4 -6.36 -0.36 6.01
N LEU A 5 -5.96 0.78 5.46
CA LEU A 5 -5.68 1.99 6.23
C LEU A 5 -6.52 3.12 5.66
N LYS A 6 -7.05 3.95 6.54
CA LYS A 6 -7.75 5.17 6.16
C LYS A 6 -6.93 6.37 6.58
N GLY A 7 -6.65 7.24 5.65
CA GLY A 7 -5.89 8.44 5.94
C GLY A 7 -5.74 9.32 4.73
N THR A 8 -4.82 10.27 4.81
CA THR A 8 -4.56 11.19 3.71
C THR A 8 -3.17 10.96 3.16
N VAL A 9 -3.07 11.04 1.83
CA VAL A 9 -1.77 10.91 1.15
C VAL A 9 -1.01 12.22 1.36
N THR A 10 0.21 12.12 1.91
CA THR A 10 1.04 13.29 2.20
C THR A 10 2.26 13.42 1.29
N ARG A 11 2.65 12.33 0.64
CA ARG A 11 3.79 12.35 -0.28
C ARG A 11 3.64 11.25 -1.32
N ILE A 12 4.07 11.54 -2.54
CA ILE A 12 4.07 10.57 -3.63
C ILE A 12 5.49 10.52 -4.20
N THR A 13 6.06 9.33 -4.29
CA THR A 13 7.35 9.08 -4.92
C THR A 13 7.17 8.07 -6.04
N PRO A 14 8.19 7.85 -6.87
CA PRO A 14 8.06 6.81 -7.92
C PRO A 14 7.86 5.39 -7.40
N GLU A 15 8.13 5.13 -6.13
CA GLU A 15 8.09 3.77 -5.57
C GLU A 15 7.01 3.58 -4.53
N TYR A 16 6.65 4.64 -3.80
CA TYR A 16 5.71 4.51 -2.70
C TYR A 16 4.93 5.80 -2.49
N ILE A 17 3.87 5.69 -1.72
CA ILE A 17 3.16 6.84 -1.19
C ILE A 17 3.32 6.85 0.33
N ALA A 18 3.23 8.03 0.92
CA ALA A 18 3.14 8.17 2.37
C ALA A 18 1.68 8.48 2.71
N LEU A 19 1.09 7.65 3.55
CA LEU A 19 -0.27 7.82 4.02
C LEU A 19 -0.24 8.14 5.51
N GLU A 20 -0.83 9.25 5.88
CA GLU A 20 -0.94 9.61 7.29
C GLU A 20 -2.29 9.16 7.83
N ALA A 21 -2.25 8.28 8.82
CA ALA A 21 -3.43 7.77 9.51
C ALA A 21 -3.18 7.86 11.01
N ASN A 22 -4.05 8.57 11.71
CA ASN A 22 -3.96 8.74 13.18
C ASN A 22 -2.59 9.25 13.64
N GLY A 23 -2.01 10.19 12.90
CA GLY A 23 -0.73 10.78 13.24
C GLY A 23 0.49 9.93 12.89
N VAL A 24 0.28 8.80 12.22
CA VAL A 24 1.36 7.91 11.79
C VAL A 24 1.50 7.99 10.28
N GLY A 25 2.73 8.20 9.81
CA GLY A 25 3.04 8.20 8.38
C GLY A 25 3.44 6.80 7.94
N TRP A 26 2.62 6.18 7.10
CA TRP A 26 2.86 4.83 6.58
C TRP A 26 3.47 4.92 5.19
N GLN A 27 4.58 4.22 4.96
CA GLN A 27 5.12 4.06 3.61
C GLN A 27 4.44 2.85 2.96
N LEU A 28 3.69 3.11 1.90
CA LEU A 28 2.97 2.07 1.18
C LEU A 28 3.56 1.96 -0.22
N TYR A 29 4.24 0.87 -0.49
CA TYR A 29 4.75 0.58 -1.82
C TYR A 29 3.59 0.22 -2.73
N THR A 30 3.63 0.68 -3.97
CA THR A 30 2.55 0.44 -4.91
C THR A 30 3.11 0.43 -6.33
N PRO A 31 2.54 -0.37 -7.24
CA PRO A 31 3.03 -0.41 -8.62
C PRO A 31 2.75 0.89 -9.39
N ASN A 32 1.77 1.69 -8.95
CA ASN A 32 1.46 2.95 -9.61
C ASN A 32 1.20 4.06 -8.59
N PRO A 33 2.26 4.63 -7.98
CA PRO A 33 2.08 5.68 -6.98
C PRO A 33 1.34 6.90 -7.50
N PHE A 34 1.50 7.22 -8.79
CA PHE A 34 0.88 8.41 -9.37
C PHE A 34 -0.62 8.26 -9.64
N ALA A 35 -1.19 7.09 -9.35
CA ALA A 35 -2.64 6.93 -9.33
C ALA A 35 -3.27 7.57 -8.08
N PHE A 36 -2.47 7.87 -7.07
CA PHE A 36 -2.94 8.50 -5.85
C PHE A 36 -2.87 10.02 -5.97
N ARG A 37 -3.56 10.73 -5.07
CA ARG A 37 -3.61 12.19 -5.08
C ARG A 37 -3.35 12.76 -3.70
N ILE A 38 -2.63 13.88 -3.66
CA ILE A 38 -2.47 14.68 -2.44
C ILE A 38 -3.56 15.74 -2.49
N ASN A 39 -4.70 15.48 -1.86
CA ASN A 39 -5.87 16.35 -1.95
C ASN A 39 -6.56 16.61 -0.61
N ASN A 40 -5.91 16.23 0.50
CA ASN A 40 -6.45 16.39 1.85
C ASN A 40 -7.76 15.63 2.11
N LEU A 41 -8.13 14.71 1.22
CA LEU A 41 -9.30 13.88 1.41
C LEU A 41 -8.87 12.55 2.00
N GLU A 42 -9.69 12.04 2.91
CA GLU A 42 -9.45 10.72 3.48
C GLU A 42 -9.67 9.65 2.42
N GLN A 43 -8.73 8.73 2.33
CA GLN A 43 -8.76 7.63 1.37
C GLN A 43 -8.63 6.32 2.13
N GLN A 44 -9.33 5.30 1.66
CA GLN A 44 -9.17 3.94 2.16
C GLN A 44 -8.30 3.17 1.20
N ILE A 45 -7.17 2.69 1.70
CA ILE A 45 -6.17 2.01 0.88
C ILE A 45 -6.02 0.59 1.42
N TYR A 46 -6.23 -0.39 0.56
CA TYR A 46 -6.10 -1.80 0.92
C TYR A 46 -4.63 -2.17 0.93
N VAL A 47 -4.21 -2.88 1.97
CA VAL A 47 -2.79 -3.12 2.19
C VAL A 47 -2.49 -4.61 2.30
N HIS A 48 -1.25 -4.94 1.96
CA HIS A 48 -0.70 -6.27 2.12
C HIS A 48 0.68 -6.15 2.74
N MET A 49 0.91 -6.81 3.85
CA MET A 49 2.23 -6.83 4.48
C MET A 49 3.02 -8.02 3.94
N HIS A 50 4.17 -7.71 3.34
CA HIS A 50 5.09 -8.70 2.85
C HIS A 50 6.27 -8.78 3.83
N VAL A 51 6.39 -9.91 4.51
CA VAL A 51 7.44 -10.11 5.50
C VAL A 51 8.57 -10.91 4.87
N ARG A 52 9.76 -10.35 4.94
CA ARG A 52 10.98 -11.00 4.46
C ARG A 52 11.92 -11.16 5.63
N GLU A 53 12.97 -11.94 5.44
CA GLU A 53 13.97 -12.22 6.46
C GLU A 53 14.61 -10.91 6.98
N ASP A 54 14.84 -9.97 6.09
CA ASP A 54 15.56 -8.73 6.38
C ASP A 54 14.70 -7.48 6.35
N ALA A 55 13.40 -7.59 6.04
CA ALA A 55 12.55 -6.42 5.90
C ALA A 55 11.07 -6.76 6.01
N GLN A 56 10.28 -5.75 6.38
CA GLN A 56 8.83 -5.81 6.33
C GLN A 56 8.38 -4.69 5.39
N LEU A 57 7.68 -5.06 4.32
CA LEU A 57 7.20 -4.11 3.33
C LEU A 57 5.69 -4.10 3.34
N LEU A 58 5.12 -2.90 3.33
CA LEU A 58 3.68 -2.74 3.26
C LEU A 58 3.32 -2.22 1.88
N PHE A 59 2.48 -2.97 1.17
CA PHE A 59 2.00 -2.59 -0.17
C PHE A 59 0.60 -2.04 -0.09
N GLY A 60 0.30 -1.04 -0.91
CA GLY A 60 -0.99 -0.37 -0.91
C GLY A 60 -1.65 -0.39 -2.29
N PHE A 61 -2.97 -0.54 -2.29
CA PHE A 61 -3.77 -0.65 -3.51
C PHE A 61 -5.04 0.17 -3.39
N THR A 62 -5.48 0.74 -4.50
CA THR A 62 -6.69 1.57 -4.52
C THR A 62 -7.97 0.75 -4.40
N SER A 63 -7.93 -0.54 -4.74
CA SER A 63 -9.10 -1.39 -4.67
C SER A 63 -8.74 -2.74 -4.08
N LEU A 64 -9.75 -3.38 -3.52
CA LEU A 64 -9.60 -4.73 -2.97
C LEU A 64 -9.22 -5.73 -4.06
N ASP A 65 -9.81 -5.59 -5.25
CA ASP A 65 -9.53 -6.49 -6.36
C ASP A 65 -8.05 -6.44 -6.77
N GLN A 66 -7.46 -5.24 -6.79
CA GLN A 66 -6.03 -5.10 -7.11
C GLN A 66 -5.16 -5.80 -6.07
N ARG A 67 -5.50 -5.64 -4.77
CA ARG A 67 -4.74 -6.31 -3.72
C ARG A 67 -4.84 -7.83 -3.85
N GLU A 68 -6.02 -8.35 -4.11
CA GLU A 68 -6.22 -9.79 -4.22
C GLU A 68 -5.52 -10.35 -5.45
N LEU A 69 -5.49 -9.61 -6.54
CA LEU A 69 -4.71 -10.00 -7.71
C LEU A 69 -3.21 -10.06 -7.39
N PHE A 70 -2.71 -9.06 -6.68
CA PHE A 70 -1.31 -9.03 -6.25
C PHE A 70 -0.97 -10.27 -5.41
N ARG A 71 -1.85 -10.64 -4.47
CA ARG A 71 -1.65 -11.81 -3.62
C ARG A 71 -1.59 -13.10 -4.44
N LYS A 72 -2.45 -13.22 -5.44
CA LYS A 72 -2.45 -14.39 -6.33
C LYS A 72 -1.17 -14.48 -7.13
N LEU A 73 -0.67 -13.35 -7.64
CA LEU A 73 0.56 -13.31 -8.42
C LEU A 73 1.77 -13.70 -7.57
N ILE A 74 1.83 -13.28 -6.32
CA ILE A 74 2.89 -13.68 -5.40
C ILE A 74 2.89 -15.19 -5.20
N LEU A 75 1.71 -15.77 -4.96
CA LEU A 75 1.59 -17.21 -4.75
C LEU A 75 2.02 -18.02 -5.97
N VAL A 76 1.57 -17.59 -7.15
CA VAL A 76 1.87 -18.28 -8.41
C VAL A 76 3.34 -18.21 -8.75
N SER A 77 3.96 -17.05 -8.56
CA SER A 77 5.36 -16.84 -8.93
C SER A 77 6.34 -17.39 -7.89
N GLY A 78 5.86 -17.78 -6.72
CA GLY A 78 6.73 -18.24 -5.65
C GLY A 78 7.52 -17.13 -4.98
N ILE A 79 7.18 -15.90 -5.22
CA ILE A 79 7.79 -14.73 -4.57
C ILE A 79 7.04 -14.49 -3.28
N GLY A 80 7.52 -15.01 -2.23
CA GLY A 80 6.83 -14.93 -0.97
C GLY A 80 7.59 -14.21 0.10
#